data_7ed3f7bef51e631aac5eb7472673757e
#
_entry.id   7ed3f7bef51e631aac5eb7472673757e
#
_cell.length_a   1.000
_cell.length_b   1.000
_cell.length_c   1.000
_cell.angle_alpha   90.00
_cell.angle_beta   90.00
_cell.angle_gamma   90.00
#
_symmetry.space_group_name_H-M   'P 1'
#
loop_
_entity.id
_entity.type
_entity.pdbx_description
1 polymer ?
#
loop_
_entity_poly.entity_id
_entity_poly.type
_entity_poly.pdbx_seq_one_letter_code
_entity_poly.pdbx_strand_id
1 'polypeptide(L)'
;MLKLYNDLIISDNFDEVNITPETLTGFFIAFYCEQGAIQFTIEDKRYVAETGDLVVSTPRRIIGSYMRTPDLRGKIICAGVSLFDNTTPELSHLDPNWWKKMDYLNQNPVSHTTEFQSKLFLAYYNLLEIYLDDSENPYRNHSIKLLAQSVVVEIMHELEKWNVIEEDEKENEVRVSQKDRLLQRFISMLAQFGNTDREVKSYADRLLITPKYLSHICKEKSGRTASEWIAEATLRNIKYYLLQTDFTIKEIAYKMDFPDISFFCKYVKKHLGQAPLEYRNEQLLSKT
;
A
#
# COMPACT_ATOMS: atom_id res chain seq x y z
N MET A 1 20.79 10.25 -8.49
CA MET A 1 21.52 9.07 -7.95
C MET A 1 20.51 8.07 -7.41
N LEU A 2 20.53 6.84 -7.93
CA LEU A 2 19.60 5.76 -7.50
C LEU A 2 20.01 5.22 -6.13
N LYS A 3 19.07 5.18 -5.18
CA LYS A 3 19.24 4.52 -3.88
C LYS A 3 18.16 3.46 -3.71
N LEU A 4 18.58 2.26 -3.36
CA LEU A 4 17.73 1.08 -3.18
C LEU A 4 17.90 0.56 -1.76
N TYR A 5 16.79 0.32 -1.08
CA TYR A 5 16.81 -0.30 0.23
C TYR A 5 15.50 -1.04 0.51
N ASN A 6 15.57 -2.37 0.61
CA ASN A 6 14.39 -3.22 0.72
C ASN A 6 13.34 -2.83 -0.34
N ASP A 7 12.14 -2.45 0.10
CA ASP A 7 11.03 -2.04 -0.75
C ASP A 7 10.93 -0.52 -0.94
N LEU A 8 12.04 0.23 -0.78
CA LEU A 8 12.11 1.66 -1.05
C LEU A 8 13.13 1.95 -2.13
N ILE A 9 12.72 2.72 -3.13
CA ILE A 9 13.58 3.19 -4.22
C ILE A 9 13.43 4.70 -4.29
N ILE A 10 14.53 5.44 -4.26
CA ILE A 10 14.54 6.87 -4.57
C ILE A 10 15.59 7.19 -5.64
N SER A 11 15.28 8.13 -6.51
CA SER A 11 16.23 8.64 -7.51
C SER A 11 15.88 10.07 -7.90
N ASP A 12 16.91 10.83 -8.27
CA ASP A 12 16.81 12.12 -8.95
C ASP A 12 16.90 11.99 -10.49
N ASN A 13 17.01 10.76 -10.97
CA ASN A 13 17.05 10.44 -12.39
C ASN A 13 16.01 9.36 -12.72
N PHE A 14 15.03 9.74 -13.52
CA PHE A 14 13.93 8.85 -13.91
C PHE A 14 14.40 7.60 -14.67
N ASP A 15 15.48 7.70 -15.45
CA ASP A 15 16.01 6.58 -16.23
C ASP A 15 16.73 5.53 -15.39
N GLU A 16 17.23 5.90 -14.22
CA GLU A 16 17.89 4.95 -13.32
C GLU A 16 16.89 4.01 -12.64
N VAL A 17 15.64 4.47 -12.48
CA VAL A 17 14.54 3.64 -12.00
C VAL A 17 13.99 2.88 -13.20
N ASN A 18 14.37 1.61 -13.33
CA ASN A 18 13.87 0.74 -14.41
C ASN A 18 12.37 0.49 -14.18
N ILE A 19 11.56 1.46 -14.61
CA ILE A 19 10.10 1.44 -14.51
C ILE A 19 9.57 0.53 -15.60
N THR A 20 9.61 -0.78 -15.36
CA THR A 20 8.87 -1.74 -16.18
C THR A 20 7.59 -2.14 -15.45
N PRO A 21 6.53 -2.51 -16.20
CA PRO A 21 5.28 -2.99 -15.60
C PRO A 21 5.49 -4.12 -14.58
N GLU A 22 6.52 -4.94 -14.81
CA GLU A 22 6.82 -6.13 -14.00
C GLU A 22 7.55 -5.77 -12.70
N THR A 23 8.35 -4.70 -12.69
CA THR A 23 9.19 -4.33 -11.54
C THR A 23 8.46 -3.47 -10.52
N LEU A 24 7.45 -2.69 -10.90
CA LEU A 24 6.80 -1.71 -10.03
C LEU A 24 5.33 -1.99 -9.71
N THR A 25 4.77 -3.13 -10.12
CA THR A 25 3.37 -3.49 -9.81
C THR A 25 3.03 -3.55 -8.33
N GLY A 26 4.03 -3.69 -7.45
CA GLY A 26 3.87 -3.71 -6.00
C GLY A 26 4.20 -2.40 -5.29
N PHE A 27 4.43 -1.29 -6.04
CA PHE A 27 4.90 -0.04 -5.48
C PHE A 27 3.88 1.09 -5.61
N PHE A 28 3.81 1.95 -4.58
CA PHE A 28 3.36 3.31 -4.75
C PHE A 28 4.48 4.12 -5.40
N ILE A 29 4.16 4.93 -6.38
CA ILE A 29 5.12 5.76 -7.08
C ILE A 29 4.70 7.22 -6.89
N ALA A 30 5.63 8.05 -6.45
CA ALA A 30 5.47 9.49 -6.40
C ALA A 30 6.64 10.13 -7.19
N PHE A 31 6.32 10.86 -8.26
CA PHE A 31 7.29 11.57 -9.08
C PHE A 31 6.95 13.06 -9.10
N TYR A 32 7.87 13.88 -8.64
CA TYR A 32 7.77 15.34 -8.73
C TYR A 32 8.63 15.85 -9.87
N CYS A 33 8.01 16.57 -10.81
CA CYS A 33 8.69 17.17 -11.96
C CYS A 33 9.25 18.55 -11.60
N GLU A 34 10.58 18.63 -11.41
CA GLU A 34 11.26 19.89 -11.09
C GLU A 34 11.49 20.75 -12.34
N GLN A 35 11.68 20.13 -13.52
CA GLN A 35 11.92 20.80 -14.79
C GLN A 35 11.54 19.90 -15.95
N GLY A 36 11.09 20.50 -17.07
CA GLY A 36 10.75 19.79 -18.29
C GLY A 36 9.36 19.19 -18.26
N ALA A 37 9.13 18.16 -19.08
CA ALA A 37 7.87 17.45 -19.16
C ALA A 37 8.07 15.97 -19.48
N ILE A 38 7.15 15.14 -18.98
CA ILE A 38 7.08 13.72 -19.27
C ILE A 38 5.66 13.32 -19.67
N GLN A 39 5.52 12.61 -20.79
CA GLN A 39 4.28 11.97 -21.19
C GLN A 39 4.41 10.47 -20.95
N PHE A 40 3.43 9.87 -20.31
CA PHE A 40 3.40 8.44 -19.99
C PHE A 40 1.98 7.89 -20.11
N THR A 41 1.85 6.56 -20.07
CA THR A 41 0.55 5.89 -20.03
C THR A 41 0.37 5.14 -18.72
N ILE A 42 -0.86 5.15 -18.19
CA ILE A 42 -1.29 4.26 -17.12
C ILE A 42 -2.55 3.55 -17.63
N GLU A 43 -2.51 2.22 -17.72
CA GLU A 43 -3.64 1.40 -18.21
C GLU A 43 -4.21 1.94 -19.54
N ASP A 44 -3.31 2.20 -20.53
CA ASP A 44 -3.61 2.72 -21.87
C ASP A 44 -4.13 4.19 -21.92
N LYS A 45 -4.36 4.83 -20.77
CA LYS A 45 -4.65 6.26 -20.73
C LYS A 45 -3.37 7.08 -20.72
N ARG A 46 -3.34 8.12 -21.55
CA ARG A 46 -2.20 9.02 -21.70
C ARG A 46 -2.29 10.18 -20.70
N TYR A 47 -1.17 10.47 -20.05
CA TYR A 47 -1.00 11.57 -19.13
C TYR A 47 0.25 12.37 -19.48
N VAL A 48 0.26 13.65 -19.10
CA VAL A 48 1.43 14.53 -19.22
C VAL A 48 1.64 15.16 -17.85
N ALA A 49 2.89 15.18 -17.40
CA ALA A 49 3.31 15.94 -16.22
C ALA A 49 4.38 16.95 -16.65
N GLU A 50 4.25 18.17 -16.20
CA GLU A 50 5.12 19.30 -16.48
C GLU A 50 5.77 19.82 -15.20
N THR A 51 6.65 20.82 -15.34
CA THR A 51 7.31 21.46 -14.19
C THR A 51 6.29 21.89 -13.13
N GLY A 52 6.50 21.46 -11.90
CA GLY A 52 5.62 21.71 -10.75
C GLY A 52 4.55 20.64 -10.53
N ASP A 53 4.47 19.62 -11.38
CA ASP A 53 3.49 18.55 -11.23
C ASP A 53 4.03 17.40 -10.37
N LEU A 54 3.13 16.83 -9.57
CA LEU A 54 3.32 15.60 -8.83
C LEU A 54 2.49 14.48 -9.49
N VAL A 55 3.16 13.40 -9.83
CA VAL A 55 2.53 12.17 -10.30
C VAL A 55 2.46 11.19 -9.15
N VAL A 56 1.27 10.66 -8.85
CA VAL A 56 1.08 9.60 -7.86
C VAL A 56 0.41 8.41 -8.53
N SER A 57 1.06 7.25 -8.47
CA SER A 57 0.49 5.99 -8.95
C SER A 57 0.38 5.00 -7.81
N THR A 58 -0.78 4.37 -7.71
CA THR A 58 -1.04 3.31 -6.71
C THR A 58 -0.51 1.97 -7.19
N PRO A 59 -0.24 1.01 -6.29
CA PRO A 59 0.23 -0.32 -6.65
C PRO A 59 -0.70 -1.02 -7.64
N ARG A 60 -0.11 -1.87 -8.50
CA ARG A 60 -0.79 -2.69 -9.53
C ARG A 60 -1.26 -1.95 -10.77
N ARG A 61 -0.96 -0.67 -10.89
CA ARG A 61 -1.17 0.03 -12.16
C ARG A 61 0.01 -0.16 -13.08
N ILE A 62 -0.28 -0.47 -14.33
CA ILE A 62 0.74 -0.67 -15.35
C ILE A 62 1.09 0.69 -15.92
N ILE A 63 2.31 1.16 -15.63
CA ILE A 63 2.89 2.33 -16.28
C ILE A 63 3.51 1.85 -17.59
N GLY A 64 2.98 2.33 -18.70
CA GLY A 64 3.43 1.98 -20.03
C GLY A 64 4.53 2.90 -20.56
N SER A 65 4.65 2.96 -21.89
CA SER A 65 5.64 3.77 -22.59
C SER A 65 5.62 5.23 -22.16
N TYR A 66 6.78 5.85 -22.10
CA TYR A 66 6.90 7.28 -21.82
C TYR A 66 7.78 7.98 -22.86
N MET A 67 7.49 9.27 -23.04
CA MET A 67 8.33 10.22 -23.78
C MET A 67 8.62 11.41 -22.87
N ARG A 68 9.80 12.00 -22.98
CA ARG A 68 10.23 13.11 -22.12
C ARG A 68 10.98 14.17 -22.88
N THR A 69 11.00 15.38 -22.35
CA THR A 69 11.88 16.43 -22.83
C THR A 69 13.33 16.17 -22.41
N PRO A 70 14.32 16.64 -23.19
CA PRO A 70 15.74 16.41 -22.87
C PRO A 70 16.21 17.05 -21.56
N ASP A 71 15.49 18.05 -21.08
CA ASP A 71 15.77 18.80 -19.86
C ASP A 71 14.97 18.28 -18.63
N LEU A 72 14.30 17.13 -18.76
CA LEU A 72 13.53 16.55 -17.66
C LEU A 72 14.44 16.35 -16.43
N ARG A 73 14.01 16.92 -15.32
CA ARG A 73 14.55 16.71 -13.97
C ARG A 73 13.42 16.50 -12.99
N GLY A 74 13.64 15.67 -12.00
CA GLY A 74 12.65 15.44 -10.97
C GLY A 74 13.13 14.45 -9.93
N LYS A 75 12.30 14.26 -8.94
CA LYS A 75 12.54 13.35 -7.81
C LYS A 75 11.49 12.25 -7.82
N ILE A 76 11.93 11.00 -7.73
CA ILE A 76 11.06 9.84 -7.70
C ILE A 76 11.22 9.07 -6.39
N ILE A 77 10.11 8.69 -5.81
CA ILE A 77 10.02 7.78 -4.65
C ILE A 77 9.13 6.62 -5.06
N CYS A 78 9.65 5.39 -4.98
CA CYS A 78 8.86 4.18 -5.14
C CYS A 78 8.88 3.43 -3.81
N ALA A 79 7.70 3.25 -3.20
CA ALA A 79 7.55 2.63 -1.90
C ALA A 79 6.69 1.36 -2.02
N GLY A 80 7.27 0.20 -1.72
CA GLY A 80 6.60 -1.09 -1.80
C GLY A 80 5.47 -1.22 -0.78
N VAL A 81 4.44 -2.00 -1.12
CA VAL A 81 3.25 -2.21 -0.27
C VAL A 81 3.60 -2.74 1.12
N SER A 82 4.71 -3.47 1.27
CA SER A 82 5.16 -4.01 2.56
C SER A 82 5.48 -2.92 3.60
N LEU A 83 5.86 -1.71 3.15
CA LEU A 83 6.10 -0.57 4.02
C LEU A 83 4.80 -0.08 4.70
N PHE A 84 3.65 -0.41 4.13
CA PHE A 84 2.32 0.06 4.54
C PHE A 84 1.44 -1.03 5.15
N ASP A 85 1.95 -2.25 5.35
CA ASP A 85 1.17 -3.43 5.76
C ASP A 85 0.29 -3.22 7.00
N ASN A 86 0.71 -2.35 7.93
CA ASN A 86 -0.06 -2.04 9.14
C ASN A 86 -0.83 -0.71 9.05
N THR A 87 -0.43 0.18 8.16
CA THR A 87 -0.96 1.55 8.07
C THR A 87 -2.23 1.63 7.24
N THR A 88 -2.30 0.90 6.14
CA THR A 88 -3.48 0.95 5.25
C THR A 88 -4.78 0.55 5.94
N PRO A 89 -4.85 -0.52 6.76
CA PRO A 89 -6.04 -0.82 7.54
C PRO A 89 -6.38 0.26 8.56
N GLU A 90 -5.39 0.81 9.27
CA GLU A 90 -5.61 1.87 10.26
C GLU A 90 -6.16 3.15 9.60
N LEU A 91 -5.56 3.59 8.49
CA LEU A 91 -6.00 4.77 7.77
C LEU A 91 -7.38 4.59 7.13
N SER A 92 -7.67 3.41 6.57
CA SER A 92 -8.99 3.12 6.01
C SER A 92 -10.10 3.08 7.07
N HIS A 93 -9.75 2.89 8.36
CA HIS A 93 -10.68 3.02 9.48
C HIS A 93 -10.89 4.47 9.92
N LEU A 94 -9.82 5.27 9.85
CA LEU A 94 -9.86 6.67 10.27
C LEU A 94 -10.55 7.55 9.22
N ASP A 95 -10.47 7.18 7.96
CA ASP A 95 -11.04 7.93 6.85
C ASP A 95 -12.16 7.17 6.14
N PRO A 96 -13.44 7.52 6.37
CA PRO A 96 -14.58 6.88 5.69
C PRO A 96 -14.54 6.99 4.17
N ASN A 97 -13.82 7.98 3.63
CA ASN A 97 -13.69 8.25 2.21
C ASN A 97 -12.41 7.68 1.58
N TRP A 98 -11.64 6.88 2.34
CA TRP A 98 -10.38 6.28 1.88
C TRP A 98 -10.46 5.71 0.46
N TRP A 99 -11.47 4.90 0.16
CA TRP A 99 -11.60 4.26 -1.15
C TRP A 99 -11.97 5.23 -2.26
N LYS A 100 -12.77 6.25 -1.96
CA LYS A 100 -13.08 7.34 -2.91
C LYS A 100 -11.80 8.12 -3.25
N LYS A 101 -10.99 8.43 -2.25
CA LYS A 101 -9.71 9.11 -2.44
C LYS A 101 -8.73 8.27 -3.27
N MET A 102 -8.67 6.97 -3.02
CA MET A 102 -7.87 6.05 -3.85
C MET A 102 -8.38 5.97 -5.28
N ASP A 103 -9.69 5.87 -5.49
CA ASP A 103 -10.30 5.89 -6.83
C ASP A 103 -10.04 7.22 -7.54
N TYR A 104 -10.10 8.34 -6.83
CA TYR A 104 -9.77 9.66 -7.38
C TYR A 104 -8.31 9.74 -7.83
N LEU A 105 -7.35 9.34 -7.00
CA LEU A 105 -5.93 9.26 -7.37
C LEU A 105 -5.70 8.36 -8.59
N ASN A 106 -6.44 7.27 -8.67
CA ASN A 106 -6.36 6.37 -9.81
C ASN A 106 -6.85 7.00 -11.12
N GLN A 107 -7.84 7.89 -11.05
CA GLN A 107 -8.37 8.61 -12.21
C GLN A 107 -7.56 9.86 -12.53
N ASN A 108 -6.97 10.50 -11.52
CA ASN A 108 -6.23 11.76 -11.61
C ASN A 108 -4.81 11.61 -11.05
N PRO A 109 -3.93 10.84 -11.72
CA PRO A 109 -2.59 10.56 -11.21
C PRO A 109 -1.63 11.75 -11.28
N VAL A 110 -1.97 12.81 -11.98
CA VAL A 110 -1.15 14.03 -12.15
C VAL A 110 -1.87 15.21 -11.51
N SER A 111 -1.18 15.95 -10.68
CA SER A 111 -1.68 17.17 -10.05
C SER A 111 -0.62 18.25 -10.00
N HIS A 112 -1.01 19.51 -10.26
CA HIS A 112 -0.11 20.63 -10.06
C HIS A 112 0.04 20.96 -8.58
N THR A 113 1.29 21.05 -8.10
CA THR A 113 1.57 21.27 -6.68
C THR A 113 1.59 22.75 -6.32
N THR A 114 1.11 23.07 -5.13
CA THR A 114 1.38 24.37 -4.50
C THR A 114 2.84 24.43 -4.02
N GLU A 115 3.33 25.64 -3.73
CA GLU A 115 4.66 25.81 -3.16
C GLU A 115 4.86 25.05 -1.84
N PHE A 116 3.82 24.94 -1.02
CA PHE A 116 3.87 24.15 0.20
C PHE A 116 4.02 22.65 -0.08
N GLN A 117 3.21 22.11 -1.01
CA GLN A 117 3.22 20.70 -1.35
C GLN A 117 4.56 20.26 -1.98
N SER A 118 5.12 21.08 -2.87
CA SER A 118 6.43 20.79 -3.45
C SER A 118 7.55 20.83 -2.40
N LYS A 119 7.56 21.80 -1.49
CA LYS A 119 8.51 21.85 -0.37
C LYS A 119 8.37 20.64 0.55
N LEU A 120 7.14 20.23 0.85
CA LEU A 120 6.87 19.08 1.69
C LEU A 120 7.37 17.79 1.04
N PHE A 121 7.06 17.55 -0.25
CA PHE A 121 7.56 16.39 -0.99
C PHE A 121 9.10 16.34 -0.99
N LEU A 122 9.76 17.46 -1.27
CA LEU A 122 11.22 17.55 -1.28
C LEU A 122 11.82 17.32 0.12
N ALA A 123 11.15 17.76 1.18
CA ALA A 123 11.58 17.48 2.55
C ALA A 123 11.54 15.98 2.87
N TYR A 124 10.47 15.28 2.49
CA TYR A 124 10.39 13.83 2.62
C TYR A 124 11.45 13.10 1.80
N TYR A 125 11.66 13.52 0.55
CA TYR A 125 12.69 12.96 -0.30
C TYR A 125 14.07 13.08 0.35
N ASN A 126 14.45 14.28 0.82
CA ASN A 126 15.73 14.53 1.46
C ASN A 126 15.89 13.75 2.78
N LEU A 127 14.84 13.64 3.59
CA LEU A 127 14.88 12.82 4.82
C LEU A 127 15.09 11.34 4.50
N LEU A 128 14.38 10.81 3.51
CA LEU A 128 14.59 9.43 3.05
C LEU A 128 16.03 9.23 2.55
N GLU A 129 16.57 10.20 1.80
CA GLU A 129 17.94 10.15 1.33
C GLU A 129 18.95 10.09 2.47
N ILE A 130 18.78 10.91 3.51
CA ILE A 130 19.63 10.91 4.72
C ILE A 130 19.58 9.56 5.43
N TYR A 131 18.39 9.01 5.66
CA TYR A 131 18.26 7.70 6.31
C TYR A 131 18.80 6.55 5.45
N LEU A 132 18.72 6.67 4.13
CA LEU A 132 19.30 5.67 3.22
C LEU A 132 20.84 5.67 3.25
N ASP A 133 21.48 6.79 3.55
CA ASP A 133 22.93 6.90 3.69
C ASP A 133 23.43 6.46 5.07
N ASP A 134 22.59 6.51 6.10
CA ASP A 134 22.94 6.15 7.48
C ASP A 134 22.86 4.63 7.68
N SER A 135 23.86 3.90 7.17
CA SER A 135 23.90 2.42 7.23
C SER A 135 24.14 1.88 8.63
N GLU A 136 24.71 2.66 9.55
CA GLU A 136 25.06 2.23 10.91
C GLU A 136 23.92 2.40 11.91
N ASN A 137 22.84 3.08 11.52
CA ASN A 137 21.71 3.33 12.39
C ASN A 137 20.84 2.06 12.57
N PRO A 138 20.77 1.48 13.77
CA PRO A 138 20.00 0.25 14.00
C PRO A 138 18.47 0.48 13.85
N TYR A 139 18.01 1.73 13.92
CA TYR A 139 16.60 2.10 13.76
C TYR A 139 16.23 2.57 12.35
N ARG A 140 17.18 2.55 11.41
CA ARG A 140 17.02 3.03 10.03
C ARG A 140 15.74 2.50 9.36
N ASN A 141 15.52 1.18 9.41
CA ASN A 141 14.35 0.54 8.83
C ASN A 141 13.05 1.08 9.41
N HIS A 142 13.02 1.28 10.71
CA HIS A 142 11.84 1.76 11.40
C HIS A 142 11.55 3.22 11.04
N SER A 143 12.58 4.05 11.00
CA SER A 143 12.46 5.46 10.60
C SER A 143 11.97 5.61 9.16
N ILE A 144 12.54 4.84 8.21
CA ILE A 144 12.10 4.82 6.81
C ILE A 144 10.63 4.43 6.71
N LYS A 145 10.21 3.39 7.44
CA LYS A 145 8.83 2.93 7.45
C LYS A 145 7.87 4.00 7.96
N LEU A 146 8.19 4.66 9.08
CA LEU A 146 7.37 5.74 9.63
C LEU A 146 7.27 6.94 8.68
N LEU A 147 8.37 7.31 8.02
CA LEU A 147 8.38 8.37 7.01
C LEU A 147 7.49 8.01 5.83
N ALA A 148 7.61 6.80 5.28
CA ALA A 148 6.76 6.35 4.18
C ALA A 148 5.28 6.36 4.56
N GLN A 149 4.95 5.96 5.79
CA GLN A 149 3.59 5.99 6.31
C GLN A 149 3.05 7.42 6.46
N SER A 150 3.87 8.36 6.94
CA SER A 150 3.45 9.76 7.08
C SER A 150 3.17 10.43 5.74
N VAL A 151 3.87 10.06 4.66
CA VAL A 151 3.59 10.55 3.29
C VAL A 151 2.16 10.19 2.86
N VAL A 152 1.70 8.98 3.18
CA VAL A 152 0.32 8.57 2.83
C VAL A 152 -0.71 9.41 3.57
N VAL A 153 -0.46 9.71 4.86
CA VAL A 153 -1.35 10.59 5.64
C VAL A 153 -1.44 11.98 5.03
N GLU A 154 -0.31 12.56 4.59
CA GLU A 154 -0.29 13.86 3.93
C GLU A 154 -1.03 13.83 2.58
N ILE A 155 -0.85 12.80 1.77
CA ILE A 155 -1.61 12.63 0.52
C ILE A 155 -3.12 12.60 0.82
N MET A 156 -3.55 11.87 1.85
CA MET A 156 -4.96 11.81 2.23
C MET A 156 -5.49 13.17 2.70
N HIS A 157 -4.69 13.92 3.47
CA HIS A 157 -5.04 15.27 3.91
C HIS A 157 -5.18 16.25 2.73
N GLU A 158 -4.25 16.20 1.78
CA GLU A 158 -4.33 17.06 0.59
C GLU A 158 -5.57 16.74 -0.27
N LEU A 159 -5.92 15.46 -0.40
CA LEU A 159 -7.14 15.05 -1.12
C LEU A 159 -8.44 15.55 -0.45
N GLU A 160 -8.45 15.83 0.85
CA GLU A 160 -9.59 16.50 1.50
C GLU A 160 -9.76 17.94 1.05
N LYS A 161 -8.65 18.66 0.86
CA LYS A 161 -8.68 20.06 0.43
C LYS A 161 -9.18 20.23 -1.01
N TRP A 162 -9.05 19.19 -1.83
CA TRP A 162 -9.48 19.26 -3.25
C TRP A 162 -10.98 19.08 -3.45
N ASN A 163 -11.77 19.17 -2.37
CA ASN A 163 -13.24 19.08 -2.41
C ASN A 163 -13.79 17.90 -3.23
N VAL A 164 -12.98 16.82 -3.35
CA VAL A 164 -13.39 15.59 -4.03
C VAL A 164 -14.70 15.04 -3.47
N ILE A 165 -15.09 15.51 -2.27
CA ILE A 165 -16.29 15.09 -1.56
C ILE A 165 -17.45 16.07 -1.81
N GLU A 166 -17.20 17.39 -1.95
CA GLU A 166 -18.25 18.39 -2.04
C GLU A 166 -18.90 18.53 -3.42
N GLU A 167 -18.17 18.26 -4.51
CA GLU A 167 -18.77 18.26 -5.85
C GLU A 167 -19.68 17.05 -6.06
N ASP A 168 -19.31 15.89 -5.53
CA ASP A 168 -20.16 14.69 -5.53
C ASP A 168 -21.37 14.80 -4.57
N GLU A 169 -21.28 15.58 -3.48
CA GLU A 169 -22.40 15.77 -2.56
C GLU A 169 -23.47 16.74 -3.13
N LYS A 170 -23.10 17.66 -4.00
CA LYS A 170 -24.06 18.60 -4.63
C LYS A 170 -24.79 18.03 -5.84
N GLU A 171 -24.20 17.07 -6.55
CA GLU A 171 -24.86 16.35 -7.65
C GLU A 171 -25.37 14.95 -7.25
N ASN A 172 -24.87 14.39 -6.16
CA ASN A 172 -25.23 13.08 -5.66
C ASN A 172 -25.41 13.09 -4.14
N GLU A 173 -26.53 13.49 -3.63
CA GLU A 173 -27.07 12.95 -2.37
C GLU A 173 -27.26 11.41 -2.44
N VAL A 174 -26.67 10.79 -3.44
CA VAL A 174 -26.82 9.39 -3.75
C VAL A 174 -25.45 8.71 -3.87
N ARG A 175 -25.10 7.98 -2.84
CA ARG A 175 -24.31 6.75 -2.93
C ARG A 175 -22.79 6.92 -2.82
N VAL A 176 -22.29 6.95 -1.61
CA VAL A 176 -21.23 5.97 -1.30
C VAL A 176 -21.77 4.63 -1.80
N SER A 177 -21.21 4.11 -2.87
CA SER A 177 -21.73 2.91 -3.51
C SER A 177 -21.94 1.85 -2.42
N GLN A 178 -23.07 1.16 -2.46
CA GLN A 178 -23.31 0.05 -1.54
C GLN A 178 -22.10 -0.91 -1.50
N LYS A 179 -21.42 -1.04 -2.64
CA LYS A 179 -20.16 -1.81 -2.75
C LYS A 179 -19.03 -1.24 -1.90
N ASP A 180 -18.84 0.06 -1.88
CA ASP A 180 -17.76 0.72 -1.11
C ASP A 180 -18.02 0.59 0.40
N ARG A 181 -19.28 0.76 0.83
CA ARG A 181 -19.66 0.52 2.23
C ARG A 181 -19.45 -0.93 2.64
N LEU A 182 -19.78 -1.88 1.76
CA LEU A 182 -19.56 -3.30 2.03
C LEU A 182 -18.06 -3.62 2.11
N LEU A 183 -17.24 -3.06 1.23
CA LEU A 183 -15.80 -3.25 1.26
C LEU A 183 -15.17 -2.65 2.52
N GLN A 184 -15.55 -1.43 2.90
CA GLN A 184 -15.11 -0.79 4.14
C GLN A 184 -15.44 -1.65 5.37
N ARG A 185 -16.71 -2.11 5.48
CA ARG A 185 -17.13 -2.99 6.56
C ARG A 185 -16.36 -4.31 6.58
N PHE A 186 -16.08 -4.89 5.41
CA PHE A 186 -15.27 -6.10 5.30
C PHE A 186 -13.84 -5.88 5.82
N ILE A 187 -13.19 -4.78 5.42
CA ILE A 187 -11.83 -4.44 5.88
C ILE A 187 -11.81 -4.18 7.39
N SER A 188 -12.83 -3.49 7.92
CA SER A 188 -12.99 -3.31 9.37
C SER A 188 -13.09 -4.65 10.11
N MET A 189 -13.84 -5.60 9.55
CA MET A 189 -13.95 -6.94 10.11
C MET A 189 -12.62 -7.71 10.04
N LEU A 190 -11.82 -7.54 8.99
CA LEU A 190 -10.48 -8.17 8.92
C LEU A 190 -9.56 -7.70 10.03
N ALA A 191 -9.60 -6.42 10.39
CA ALA A 191 -8.82 -5.91 11.52
C ALA A 191 -9.31 -6.48 12.86
N GLN A 192 -10.63 -6.64 13.02
CA GLN A 192 -11.22 -7.14 14.26
C GLN A 192 -11.13 -8.67 14.40
N PHE A 193 -11.39 -9.41 13.33
CA PHE A 193 -11.57 -10.88 13.36
C PHE A 193 -10.50 -11.65 12.58
N GLY A 194 -9.55 -10.98 11.93
CA GLY A 194 -8.54 -11.63 11.09
C GLY A 194 -7.59 -12.58 11.85
N ASN A 195 -7.67 -12.62 13.19
CA ASN A 195 -6.95 -13.60 14.00
C ASN A 195 -7.63 -14.97 14.02
N THR A 196 -8.96 -15.02 13.97
CA THR A 196 -9.73 -16.23 14.24
C THR A 196 -10.54 -16.69 13.04
N ASP A 197 -10.98 -15.78 12.20
CA ASP A 197 -11.90 -16.07 11.10
C ASP A 197 -11.17 -16.06 9.74
N ARG A 198 -11.18 -17.19 9.04
CA ARG A 198 -10.44 -17.39 7.78
C ARG A 198 -11.34 -17.74 6.58
N GLU A 199 -12.65 -17.83 6.82
CA GLU A 199 -13.60 -18.20 5.79
C GLU A 199 -14.32 -17.00 5.19
N VAL A 200 -14.30 -16.88 3.86
CA VAL A 200 -15.04 -15.81 3.14
C VAL A 200 -16.53 -15.83 3.51
N LYS A 201 -17.08 -17.02 3.74
CA LYS A 201 -18.49 -17.21 4.09
C LYS A 201 -18.85 -16.47 5.39
N SER A 202 -18.02 -16.58 6.42
CA SER A 202 -18.27 -15.95 7.70
C SER A 202 -18.36 -14.42 7.61
N TYR A 203 -17.47 -13.79 6.84
CA TYR A 203 -17.53 -12.36 6.58
C TYR A 203 -18.75 -11.98 5.72
N ALA A 204 -19.04 -12.77 4.71
CA ALA A 204 -20.19 -12.54 3.84
C ALA A 204 -21.51 -12.64 4.59
N ASP A 205 -21.66 -13.63 5.49
CA ASP A 205 -22.85 -13.81 6.33
C ASP A 205 -23.06 -12.61 7.26
N ARG A 206 -21.98 -12.08 7.87
CA ARG A 206 -22.03 -10.85 8.70
C ARG A 206 -22.38 -9.60 7.91
N LEU A 207 -22.04 -9.57 6.63
CA LEU A 207 -22.37 -8.48 5.71
C LEU A 207 -23.74 -8.66 5.04
N LEU A 208 -24.42 -9.78 5.30
CA LEU A 208 -25.69 -10.14 4.68
C LEU A 208 -25.65 -10.20 3.14
N ILE A 209 -24.54 -10.72 2.62
CA ILE A 209 -24.31 -10.91 1.17
C ILE A 209 -23.76 -12.31 0.88
N THR A 210 -23.68 -12.66 -0.39
CA THR A 210 -23.08 -13.95 -0.78
C THR A 210 -21.54 -13.89 -0.80
N PRO A 211 -20.82 -14.99 -0.52
CA PRO A 211 -19.35 -15.06 -0.64
C PRO A 211 -18.84 -14.69 -2.03
N LYS A 212 -19.59 -15.07 -3.07
CA LYS A 212 -19.27 -14.74 -4.47
C LYS A 212 -19.34 -13.22 -4.71
N TYR A 213 -20.37 -12.56 -4.17
CA TYR A 213 -20.55 -11.12 -4.31
C TYR A 213 -19.49 -10.35 -3.53
N LEU A 214 -19.15 -10.78 -2.30
CA LEU A 214 -18.05 -10.21 -1.54
C LEU A 214 -16.72 -10.30 -2.30
N SER A 215 -16.39 -11.48 -2.83
CA SER A 215 -15.16 -11.67 -3.63
C SER A 215 -15.15 -10.83 -4.91
N HIS A 216 -16.31 -10.65 -5.54
CA HIS A 216 -16.46 -9.79 -6.72
C HIS A 216 -16.19 -8.32 -6.39
N ILE A 217 -16.80 -7.79 -5.31
CA ILE A 217 -16.57 -6.42 -4.85
C ILE A 217 -15.09 -6.21 -4.53
N CYS A 218 -14.48 -7.10 -3.75
CA CYS A 218 -13.07 -7.00 -3.40
C CYS A 218 -12.20 -6.95 -4.66
N LYS A 219 -12.45 -7.84 -5.62
CA LYS A 219 -11.67 -7.92 -6.86
C LYS A 219 -11.86 -6.69 -7.75
N GLU A 220 -13.10 -6.21 -7.89
CA GLU A 220 -13.43 -5.00 -8.66
C GLU A 220 -12.74 -3.75 -8.10
N LYS A 221 -12.74 -3.58 -6.77
CA LYS A 221 -12.25 -2.37 -6.11
C LYS A 221 -10.78 -2.40 -5.74
N SER A 222 -10.21 -3.57 -5.46
CA SER A 222 -8.83 -3.72 -4.98
C SER A 222 -7.95 -4.65 -5.82
N GLY A 223 -8.51 -5.25 -6.87
CA GLY A 223 -7.82 -6.25 -7.69
C GLY A 223 -7.58 -7.60 -6.98
N ARG A 224 -7.97 -7.75 -5.69
CA ARG A 224 -7.81 -8.96 -4.87
C ARG A 224 -9.15 -9.54 -4.48
N THR A 225 -9.21 -10.86 -4.43
CA THR A 225 -10.39 -11.56 -3.90
C THR A 225 -10.49 -11.41 -2.38
N ALA A 226 -11.69 -11.64 -1.83
CA ALA A 226 -11.88 -11.66 -0.38
C ALA A 226 -10.98 -12.70 0.33
N SER A 227 -10.78 -13.87 -0.29
CA SER A 227 -9.90 -14.91 0.23
C SER A 227 -8.44 -14.45 0.34
N GLU A 228 -7.94 -13.70 -0.64
CA GLU A 228 -6.58 -13.14 -0.62
C GLU A 228 -6.43 -12.08 0.48
N TRP A 229 -7.45 -11.24 0.69
CA TRP A 229 -7.47 -10.27 1.78
C TRP A 229 -7.45 -10.94 3.16
N ILE A 230 -8.28 -11.98 3.36
CA ILE A 230 -8.33 -12.74 4.60
C ILE A 230 -6.99 -13.44 4.86
N ALA A 231 -6.42 -14.09 3.83
CA ALA A 231 -5.13 -14.75 3.96
C ALA A 231 -4.02 -13.77 4.35
N GLU A 232 -4.00 -12.59 3.74
CA GLU A 232 -3.00 -11.53 4.06
C GLU A 232 -3.15 -11.03 5.49
N ALA A 233 -4.38 -10.75 5.95
CA ALA A 233 -4.64 -10.33 7.32
C ALA A 233 -4.21 -11.41 8.33
N THR A 234 -4.54 -12.67 8.05
CA THR A 234 -4.13 -13.82 8.87
C THR A 234 -2.60 -13.94 8.93
N LEU A 235 -1.91 -13.84 7.79
CA LEU A 235 -0.45 -13.95 7.72
C LEU A 235 0.26 -12.80 8.42
N ARG A 236 -0.29 -11.60 8.37
CA ARG A 236 0.23 -10.45 9.13
C ARG A 236 0.27 -10.75 10.62
N ASN A 237 -0.84 -11.25 11.15
CA ASN A 237 -0.94 -11.61 12.57
C ASN A 237 -0.01 -12.78 12.93
N ILE A 238 0.10 -13.79 12.07
CA ILE A 238 1.05 -14.90 12.24
C ILE A 238 2.49 -14.38 12.29
N LYS A 239 2.89 -13.54 11.33
CA LYS A 239 4.22 -12.92 11.31
C LYS A 239 4.48 -12.10 12.59
N TYR A 240 3.50 -11.31 13.01
CA TYR A 240 3.60 -10.55 14.26
C TYR A 240 3.90 -11.47 15.46
N TYR A 241 3.09 -12.52 15.66
CA TYR A 241 3.32 -13.44 16.76
C TYR A 241 4.64 -14.21 16.64
N LEU A 242 5.05 -14.60 15.44
CA LEU A 242 6.31 -15.29 15.21
C LEU A 242 7.54 -14.41 15.53
N LEU A 243 7.49 -13.11 15.25
CA LEU A 243 8.66 -12.22 15.25
C LEU A 243 8.69 -11.23 16.41
N GLN A 244 7.55 -10.94 17.02
CA GLN A 244 7.41 -9.90 18.05
C GLN A 244 6.99 -10.46 19.42
N THR A 245 6.87 -11.79 19.56
CA THR A 245 6.49 -12.41 20.83
C THR A 245 7.31 -13.69 21.08
N ASP A 246 7.43 -14.06 22.35
CA ASP A 246 8.10 -15.31 22.77
C ASP A 246 7.14 -16.51 22.76
N PHE A 247 5.96 -16.39 22.18
CA PHE A 247 5.01 -17.49 22.14
C PHE A 247 5.56 -18.68 21.35
N THR A 248 5.35 -19.86 21.90
CA THR A 248 5.61 -21.13 21.21
C THR A 248 4.69 -21.26 19.99
N ILE A 249 5.09 -22.09 19.04
CA ILE A 249 4.27 -22.37 17.84
C ILE A 249 2.88 -22.89 18.22
N LYS A 250 2.80 -23.66 19.31
CA LYS A 250 1.54 -24.17 19.85
C LYS A 250 0.63 -23.05 20.38
N GLU A 251 1.19 -22.13 21.13
CA GLU A 251 0.45 -20.97 21.66
C GLU A 251 -0.05 -20.04 20.54
N ILE A 252 0.78 -19.83 19.51
CA ILE A 252 0.37 -19.05 18.34
C ILE A 252 -0.78 -19.74 17.60
N ALA A 253 -0.68 -21.04 17.35
CA ALA A 253 -1.74 -21.80 16.70
C ALA A 253 -3.07 -21.70 17.49
N TYR A 254 -2.99 -21.79 18.82
CA TYR A 254 -4.16 -21.64 19.71
C TYR A 254 -4.74 -20.21 19.68
N LYS A 255 -3.87 -19.19 19.81
CA LYS A 255 -4.30 -17.77 19.75
C LYS A 255 -4.93 -17.38 18.43
N MET A 256 -4.47 -18.00 17.35
CA MET A 256 -4.97 -17.79 16.00
C MET A 256 -6.15 -18.70 15.68
N ASP A 257 -6.69 -19.45 16.68
CA ASP A 257 -7.85 -20.34 16.53
C ASP A 257 -7.71 -21.36 15.39
N PHE A 258 -6.51 -21.99 15.27
CA PHE A 258 -6.32 -23.12 14.38
C PHE A 258 -6.79 -24.41 15.07
N PRO A 259 -7.42 -25.33 14.32
CA PRO A 259 -7.91 -26.61 14.88
C PRO A 259 -6.83 -27.40 15.63
N ASP A 260 -5.62 -27.39 15.08
CA ASP A 260 -4.42 -27.98 15.69
C ASP A 260 -3.13 -27.36 15.11
N ILE A 261 -1.97 -27.74 15.70
CA ILE A 261 -0.66 -27.27 15.28
C ILE A 261 -0.35 -27.72 13.85
N SER A 262 -0.80 -28.90 13.43
CA SER A 262 -0.49 -29.45 12.09
C SER A 262 -1.16 -28.61 11.00
N PHE A 263 -2.40 -28.18 11.23
CA PHE A 263 -3.12 -27.25 10.33
C PHE A 263 -2.41 -25.90 10.28
N PHE A 264 -2.01 -25.37 11.42
CA PHE A 264 -1.26 -24.11 11.49
C PHE A 264 0.05 -24.20 10.70
N CYS A 265 0.85 -25.24 10.92
CA CYS A 265 2.12 -25.42 10.23
C CYS A 265 1.95 -25.59 8.73
N LYS A 266 0.93 -26.33 8.28
CA LYS A 266 0.59 -26.47 6.86
C LYS A 266 0.16 -25.13 6.25
N TYR A 267 -0.65 -24.36 6.96
CA TYR A 267 -1.09 -23.05 6.51
C TYR A 267 0.09 -22.10 6.33
N VAL A 268 0.96 -22.00 7.34
CA VAL A 268 2.16 -21.15 7.29
C VAL A 268 3.08 -21.59 6.15
N LYS A 269 3.38 -22.88 6.03
CA LYS A 269 4.24 -23.40 4.97
C LYS A 269 3.67 -23.14 3.58
N LYS A 270 2.35 -23.27 3.41
CA LYS A 270 1.66 -22.97 2.13
C LYS A 270 1.85 -21.50 1.71
N HIS A 271 1.78 -20.58 2.66
CA HIS A 271 1.75 -19.14 2.36
C HIS A 271 3.10 -18.43 2.50
N LEU A 272 4.00 -18.91 3.38
CA LEU A 272 5.33 -18.33 3.58
C LEU A 272 6.45 -19.20 2.96
N GLY A 273 6.13 -20.35 2.39
CA GLY A 273 7.09 -21.24 1.74
C GLY A 273 7.86 -22.15 2.70
N GLN A 274 7.83 -21.88 4.01
CA GLN A 274 8.61 -22.60 5.02
C GLN A 274 7.83 -22.82 6.32
N ALA A 275 8.32 -23.73 7.18
CA ALA A 275 7.67 -24.00 8.45
C ALA A 275 7.78 -22.81 9.43
N PRO A 276 6.83 -22.64 10.38
CA PRO A 276 6.80 -21.49 11.27
C PRO A 276 8.11 -21.27 12.06
N LEU A 277 8.72 -22.33 12.55
CA LEU A 277 9.97 -22.24 13.31
C LEU A 277 11.17 -21.88 12.43
N GLU A 278 11.21 -22.44 11.21
CA GLU A 278 12.23 -22.09 10.21
C GLU A 278 12.13 -20.61 9.85
N TYR A 279 10.91 -20.12 9.56
CA TYR A 279 10.65 -18.72 9.28
C TYR A 279 11.10 -17.81 10.42
N ARG A 280 10.76 -18.15 11.68
CA ARG A 280 11.19 -17.41 12.87
C ARG A 280 12.71 -17.31 12.96
N ASN A 281 13.40 -18.44 12.86
CA ASN A 281 14.86 -18.50 13.02
C ASN A 281 15.57 -17.71 11.92
N GLU A 282 15.16 -17.85 10.67
CA GLU A 282 15.75 -17.14 9.54
C GLU A 282 15.59 -15.61 9.68
N GLN A 283 14.40 -15.15 10.04
CA GLN A 283 14.14 -13.72 10.21
C GLN A 283 14.85 -13.12 11.43
N LEU A 284 15.10 -13.90 12.48
CA LEU A 284 15.91 -13.47 13.64
C LEU A 284 17.39 -13.41 13.30
N LEU A 285 17.91 -14.36 12.52
CA LEU A 285 19.30 -14.38 12.04
C LEU A 285 19.59 -13.25 11.05
N SER A 286 18.62 -12.83 10.25
CA SER A 286 18.78 -11.72 9.30
C SER A 286 18.77 -10.33 9.96
N LYS A 287 18.43 -10.25 11.26
CA LYS A 287 18.43 -9.02 12.06
C LYS A 287 19.68 -8.84 12.92
N THR A 288 20.55 -9.87 12.95
CA THR A 288 21.86 -9.84 13.63
C THR A 288 22.99 -9.54 12.64
#